data_868fe82f5c218d146e3035ac00e72cf3
#
_entry.id   868fe82f5c218d146e3035ac00e72cf3
#
_cell.length_a   1.000
_cell.length_b   1.000
_cell.length_c   1.000
_cell.angle_alpha   90.00
_cell.angle_beta   90.00
_cell.angle_gamma   90.00
#
_symmetry.space_group_name_H-M   'P 1'
#
loop_
_entity.id
_entity.type
_entity.pdbx_description
1 polymer ?
#
loop_
_entity_poly.entity_id
_entity_poly.type
_entity_poly.pdbx_seq_one_letter_code
_entity_poly.pdbx_strand_id
1 'polypeptide(L)'
;VQHLQEDVTEYITRLFSSGNLTEQQSEQTAGLLYVTNNIQRIADRCQDIDGIWNQIESKGMKLSATANEELGNCIAITWDLLNQAMEAVKEGSSEQAEQVFKNKKKMNKAEKKFNKAHLNRVKEQKCDPGLTMGFSGILYNLEREADNCVSIAEEALDNTGFVQLGEDAREFAMDAVAESVALGDK
;
A
#
# COMPACT_ATOMS: atom_id res chain seq x y z
N VAL A 1 -8.82 2.10 7.74
CA VAL A 1 -7.41 1.67 7.82
C VAL A 1 -6.79 2.18 9.12
N GLN A 2 -6.86 3.50 9.44
CA GLN A 2 -6.19 4.10 10.60
C GLN A 2 -6.49 3.40 11.94
N HIS A 3 -7.75 3.19 12.31
CA HIS A 3 -8.11 2.50 13.57
C HIS A 3 -7.54 1.09 13.63
N LEU A 4 -7.57 0.35 12.53
CA LEU A 4 -7.00 -0.99 12.48
C LEU A 4 -5.47 -0.96 12.64
N GLN A 5 -4.81 0.04 12.07
CA GLN A 5 -3.36 0.23 12.23
C GLN A 5 -3.01 0.57 13.69
N GLU A 6 -3.81 1.42 14.36
CA GLU A 6 -3.65 1.75 15.78
C GLU A 6 -3.80 0.49 16.65
N ASP A 7 -4.84 -0.32 16.41
CA ASP A 7 -5.09 -1.58 17.14
C ASP A 7 -3.95 -2.59 16.96
N VAL A 8 -3.47 -2.76 15.72
CA VAL A 8 -2.33 -3.64 15.41
C VAL A 8 -1.06 -3.14 16.10
N THR A 9 -0.80 -1.84 16.07
CA THR A 9 0.37 -1.23 16.71
C THR A 9 0.34 -1.44 18.22
N GLU A 10 -0.84 -1.25 18.86
CA GLU A 10 -1.00 -1.48 20.30
C GLU A 10 -0.78 -2.96 20.65
N TYR A 11 -1.34 -3.88 19.87
CA TYR A 11 -1.14 -5.31 20.07
C TYR A 11 0.34 -5.71 19.97
N ILE A 12 1.03 -5.27 18.92
CA ILE A 12 2.46 -5.52 18.73
C ILE A 12 3.29 -4.93 19.87
N THR A 13 2.98 -3.73 20.33
CA THR A 13 3.66 -3.09 21.47
C THR A 13 3.51 -3.92 22.76
N ARG A 14 2.33 -4.47 22.99
CA ARG A 14 2.09 -5.39 24.14
C ARG A 14 2.89 -6.67 24.01
N LEU A 15 3.00 -7.25 22.80
CA LEU A 15 3.82 -8.44 22.56
C LEU A 15 5.30 -8.19 22.91
N PHE A 16 5.88 -7.07 22.43
CA PHE A 16 7.26 -6.70 22.77
C PHE A 16 7.45 -6.51 24.28
N SER A 17 6.48 -5.89 24.95
CA SER A 17 6.54 -5.60 26.39
C SER A 17 6.43 -6.87 27.24
N SER A 18 5.91 -7.97 26.71
CA SER A 18 5.80 -9.26 27.42
C SER A 18 7.15 -9.93 27.66
N GLY A 19 8.17 -9.60 26.89
CA GLY A 19 9.52 -10.15 26.97
C GLY A 19 9.64 -11.65 26.62
N ASN A 20 8.57 -12.25 26.06
CA ASN A 20 8.51 -13.68 25.76
C ASN A 20 8.86 -14.05 24.32
N LEU A 21 9.19 -13.05 23.48
CA LEU A 21 9.51 -13.28 22.08
C LEU A 21 10.95 -13.75 21.92
N THR A 22 11.16 -14.74 21.05
CA THR A 22 12.51 -15.09 20.57
C THR A 22 13.06 -13.96 19.70
N GLU A 23 14.36 -13.97 19.39
CA GLU A 23 14.98 -13.00 18.48
C GLU A 23 14.28 -13.02 17.12
N GLN A 24 14.07 -14.19 16.53
CA GLN A 24 13.37 -14.37 15.25
C GLN A 24 11.93 -13.83 15.30
N GLN A 25 11.16 -14.14 16.35
CA GLN A 25 9.80 -13.62 16.52
C GLN A 25 9.78 -12.09 16.67
N SER A 26 10.79 -11.52 17.31
CA SER A 26 10.93 -10.08 17.46
C SER A 26 11.18 -9.41 16.11
N GLU A 27 12.07 -9.95 15.28
CA GLU A 27 12.34 -9.46 13.92
C GLU A 27 11.09 -9.54 13.04
N GLN A 28 10.40 -10.69 13.02
CA GLN A 28 9.16 -10.87 12.25
C GLN A 28 8.06 -9.91 12.71
N THR A 29 7.91 -9.69 14.00
CA THR A 29 6.92 -8.78 14.57
C THR A 29 7.23 -7.32 14.20
N ALA A 30 8.51 -6.94 14.23
CA ALA A 30 8.97 -5.62 13.77
C ALA A 30 8.68 -5.41 12.27
N GLY A 31 8.92 -6.44 11.45
CA GLY A 31 8.61 -6.43 10.02
C GLY A 31 7.12 -6.26 9.74
N LEU A 32 6.24 -6.96 10.48
CA LEU A 32 4.79 -6.77 10.36
C LEU A 32 4.35 -5.36 10.73
N LEU A 33 4.95 -4.75 11.75
CA LEU A 33 4.69 -3.35 12.11
C LEU A 33 5.12 -2.41 10.97
N TYR A 34 6.27 -2.68 10.36
CA TYR A 34 6.76 -1.90 9.21
C TYR A 34 5.81 -2.02 8.01
N VAL A 35 5.34 -3.22 7.66
CA VAL A 35 4.33 -3.45 6.61
C VAL A 35 3.03 -2.69 6.93
N THR A 36 2.53 -2.81 8.16
CA THR A 36 1.30 -2.13 8.61
C THR A 36 1.40 -0.62 8.46
N ASN A 37 2.54 -0.03 8.81
CA ASN A 37 2.78 1.41 8.65
C ASN A 37 2.84 1.83 7.18
N ASN A 38 3.38 1.00 6.28
CA ASN A 38 3.37 1.29 4.85
C ASN A 38 1.96 1.20 4.24
N ILE A 39 1.12 0.26 4.71
CA ILE A 39 -0.30 0.19 4.32
C ILE A 39 -1.05 1.46 4.76
N GLN A 40 -0.80 1.96 5.98
CA GLN A 40 -1.39 3.22 6.43
C GLN A 40 -0.96 4.40 5.54
N ARG A 41 0.32 4.50 5.18
CA ARG A 41 0.82 5.55 4.27
C ARG A 41 0.16 5.48 2.89
N ILE A 42 -0.11 4.29 2.36
CA ILE A 42 -0.86 4.12 1.10
C ILE A 42 -2.28 4.69 1.27
N ALA A 43 -2.96 4.36 2.37
CA ALA A 43 -4.30 4.89 2.65
C ALA A 43 -4.31 6.42 2.77
N ASP A 44 -3.30 7.02 3.40
CA ASP A 44 -3.14 8.48 3.49
C ASP A 44 -2.98 9.11 2.10
N ARG A 45 -2.21 8.48 1.20
CA ARG A 45 -2.07 8.95 -0.20
C ARG A 45 -3.39 8.87 -0.98
N CYS A 46 -4.19 7.81 -0.77
CA CYS A 46 -5.52 7.74 -1.35
C CYS A 46 -6.41 8.91 -0.88
N GLN A 47 -6.34 9.30 0.39
CA GLN A 47 -7.07 10.46 0.91
C GLN A 47 -6.56 11.77 0.29
N ASP A 48 -5.26 11.94 0.11
CA ASP A 48 -4.68 13.09 -0.57
C ASP A 48 -5.19 13.19 -2.03
N ILE A 49 -5.26 12.07 -2.74
CA ILE A 49 -5.80 12.00 -4.12
C ILE A 49 -7.27 12.41 -4.14
N ASP A 50 -8.08 11.88 -3.22
CA ASP A 50 -9.50 12.24 -3.08
C ASP A 50 -9.66 13.75 -2.81
N GLY A 51 -8.86 14.31 -1.90
CA GLY A 51 -8.84 15.73 -1.60
C GLY A 51 -8.50 16.60 -2.83
N ILE A 52 -7.51 16.18 -3.63
CA ILE A 52 -7.16 16.87 -4.89
C ILE A 52 -8.31 16.77 -5.89
N TRP A 53 -8.94 15.61 -6.03
CA TRP A 53 -10.06 15.39 -6.92
C TRP A 53 -11.25 16.29 -6.56
N ASN A 54 -11.63 16.33 -5.29
CA ASN A 54 -12.69 17.20 -4.77
C ASN A 54 -12.40 18.69 -5.03
N GLN A 55 -11.14 19.13 -4.95
CA GLN A 55 -10.76 20.50 -5.30
C GLN A 55 -10.93 20.81 -6.80
N ILE A 56 -10.62 19.85 -7.68
CA ILE A 56 -10.83 20.00 -9.13
C ILE A 56 -12.34 20.15 -9.42
N GLU A 57 -13.16 19.28 -8.84
CA GLU A 57 -14.62 19.30 -9.02
C GLU A 57 -15.27 20.57 -8.47
N SER A 58 -14.87 20.99 -7.26
CA SER A 58 -15.43 22.19 -6.61
C SER A 58 -15.19 23.48 -7.40
N LYS A 59 -14.11 23.51 -8.22
CA LYS A 59 -13.82 24.62 -9.14
C LYS A 59 -14.53 24.51 -10.49
N GLY A 60 -15.36 23.47 -10.68
CA GLY A 60 -16.03 23.20 -11.95
C GLY A 60 -15.09 22.79 -13.09
N MET A 61 -13.83 22.45 -12.77
CA MET A 61 -12.84 22.03 -13.75
C MET A 61 -13.02 20.55 -14.10
N LYS A 62 -12.64 20.18 -15.33
CA LYS A 62 -12.71 18.80 -15.80
C LYS A 62 -11.42 18.40 -16.49
N LEU A 63 -10.89 17.26 -16.13
CA LEU A 63 -9.79 16.65 -16.85
C LEU A 63 -10.23 16.23 -18.27
N SER A 64 -9.32 16.33 -19.23
CA SER A 64 -9.56 15.82 -20.58
C SER A 64 -9.67 14.28 -20.58
N ALA A 65 -10.31 13.71 -21.59
CA ALA A 65 -10.39 12.25 -21.75
C ALA A 65 -9.00 11.60 -21.71
N THR A 66 -8.02 12.20 -22.39
CA THR A 66 -6.62 11.74 -22.37
C THR A 66 -6.01 11.79 -20.98
N ALA A 67 -6.24 12.85 -20.19
CA ALA A 67 -5.72 12.94 -18.82
C ALA A 67 -6.36 11.89 -17.91
N ASN A 68 -7.66 11.64 -18.06
CA ASN A 68 -8.35 10.57 -17.32
C ASN A 68 -7.80 9.18 -17.67
N GLU A 69 -7.53 8.91 -18.95
CA GLU A 69 -6.91 7.65 -19.38
C GLU A 69 -5.50 7.48 -18.81
N GLU A 70 -4.69 8.53 -18.84
CA GLU A 70 -3.34 8.54 -18.26
C GLU A 70 -3.35 8.26 -16.76
N LEU A 71 -4.25 8.90 -16.00
CA LEU A 71 -4.44 8.61 -14.55
C LEU A 71 -4.96 7.20 -14.33
N GLY A 72 -5.94 6.74 -15.11
CA GLY A 72 -6.46 5.37 -15.03
C GLY A 72 -5.37 4.32 -15.24
N ASN A 73 -4.45 4.54 -16.17
CA ASN A 73 -3.29 3.67 -16.38
C ASN A 73 -2.35 3.64 -15.15
N CYS A 74 -2.10 4.79 -14.52
CA CYS A 74 -1.27 4.85 -13.31
C CYS A 74 -1.96 4.15 -12.13
N ILE A 75 -3.27 4.36 -11.94
CA ILE A 75 -4.05 3.68 -10.91
C ILE A 75 -3.99 2.15 -11.09
N ALA A 76 -4.14 1.66 -12.32
CA ALA A 76 -4.04 0.23 -12.59
C ALA A 76 -2.65 -0.33 -12.25
N ILE A 77 -1.57 0.38 -12.60
CA ILE A 77 -0.21 -0.03 -12.24
C ILE A 77 -0.04 -0.06 -10.71
N THR A 78 -0.53 0.95 -10.00
CA THR A 78 -0.42 1.04 -8.53
C THR A 78 -1.25 -0.06 -7.86
N TRP A 79 -2.43 -0.38 -8.39
CA TRP A 79 -3.26 -1.49 -7.93
C TRP A 79 -2.55 -2.85 -8.07
N ASP A 80 -1.91 -3.10 -9.21
CA ASP A 80 -1.12 -4.31 -9.43
C ASP A 80 0.07 -4.38 -8.45
N LEU A 81 0.75 -3.25 -8.22
CA LEU A 81 1.84 -3.16 -7.24
C LEU A 81 1.40 -3.53 -5.83
N LEU A 82 0.27 -3.00 -5.38
CA LEU A 82 -0.27 -3.29 -4.05
C LEU A 82 -0.63 -4.77 -3.92
N ASN A 83 -1.34 -5.33 -4.89
CA ASN A 83 -1.71 -6.76 -4.86
C ASN A 83 -0.46 -7.65 -4.82
N GLN A 84 0.54 -7.38 -5.65
CA GLN A 84 1.78 -8.16 -5.69
C GLN A 84 2.58 -8.02 -4.38
N ALA A 85 2.65 -6.83 -3.79
CA ALA A 85 3.30 -6.61 -2.51
C ALA A 85 2.60 -7.38 -1.37
N MET A 86 1.27 -7.38 -1.35
CA MET A 86 0.48 -8.13 -0.36
C MET A 86 0.61 -9.65 -0.54
N GLU A 87 0.62 -10.14 -1.77
CA GLU A 87 0.87 -11.57 -2.04
C GLU A 87 2.31 -11.97 -1.67
N ALA A 88 3.30 -11.10 -1.87
CA ALA A 88 4.67 -11.35 -1.43
C ALA A 88 4.75 -11.55 0.09
N VAL A 89 4.06 -10.71 0.88
CA VAL A 89 3.99 -10.84 2.35
C VAL A 89 3.24 -12.11 2.75
N LYS A 90 2.09 -12.37 2.13
CA LYS A 90 1.19 -13.46 2.49
C LYS A 90 1.79 -14.85 2.19
N GLU A 91 2.51 -14.97 1.08
CA GLU A 91 3.04 -16.24 0.57
C GLU A 91 4.56 -16.37 0.76
N GLY A 92 5.25 -15.35 1.24
CA GLY A 92 6.71 -15.31 1.29
C GLY A 92 7.34 -15.41 -0.11
N SER A 93 6.66 -14.89 -1.15
CA SER A 93 7.01 -15.10 -2.54
C SER A 93 8.01 -14.07 -3.05
N SER A 94 9.24 -14.48 -3.26
CA SER A 94 10.28 -13.66 -3.92
C SER A 94 9.90 -13.29 -5.36
N GLU A 95 9.17 -14.14 -6.07
CA GLU A 95 8.71 -13.87 -7.43
C GLU A 95 7.74 -12.67 -7.45
N GLN A 96 6.79 -12.62 -6.53
CA GLN A 96 5.86 -11.50 -6.40
C GLN A 96 6.58 -10.20 -6.03
N ALA A 97 7.54 -10.26 -5.11
CA ALA A 97 8.37 -9.10 -4.76
C ALA A 97 9.15 -8.56 -5.97
N GLU A 98 9.74 -9.44 -6.80
CA GLU A 98 10.41 -9.02 -8.03
C GLU A 98 9.46 -8.35 -9.04
N GLN A 99 8.20 -8.79 -9.13
CA GLN A 99 7.20 -8.14 -9.98
C GLN A 99 6.89 -6.72 -9.50
N VAL A 100 6.84 -6.49 -8.18
CA VAL A 100 6.71 -5.15 -7.61
C VAL A 100 7.82 -4.23 -8.12
N PHE A 101 9.09 -4.66 -8.07
CA PHE A 101 10.22 -3.85 -8.55
C PHE A 101 10.15 -3.56 -10.05
N LYS A 102 9.68 -4.51 -10.85
CA LYS A 102 9.47 -4.32 -12.31
C LYS A 102 8.35 -3.31 -12.58
N ASN A 103 7.24 -3.43 -11.87
CA ASN A 103 6.08 -2.54 -12.04
C ASN A 103 6.36 -1.13 -11.48
N LYS A 104 7.15 -0.99 -10.41
CA LYS A 104 7.64 0.32 -9.95
C LYS A 104 8.40 1.08 -11.04
N LYS A 105 9.24 0.39 -11.82
CA LYS A 105 9.93 1.00 -12.98
C LYS A 105 8.96 1.45 -14.06
N LYS A 106 7.83 0.73 -14.26
CA LYS A 106 6.77 1.15 -15.19
C LYS A 106 6.06 2.40 -14.66
N MET A 107 5.74 2.43 -13.35
CA MET A 107 5.11 3.59 -12.71
C MET A 107 5.96 4.85 -12.85
N ASN A 108 7.26 4.77 -12.57
CA ASN A 108 8.18 5.91 -12.70
C ASN A 108 8.27 6.44 -14.14
N LYS A 109 8.19 5.55 -15.14
CA LYS A 109 8.17 5.95 -16.55
C LYS A 109 6.84 6.58 -16.93
N ALA A 110 5.73 6.04 -16.45
CA ALA A 110 4.38 6.54 -16.72
C ALA A 110 4.19 7.94 -16.11
N GLU A 111 4.56 8.14 -14.86
CA GLU A 111 4.51 9.44 -14.17
C GLU A 111 5.24 10.51 -14.97
N LYS A 112 6.52 10.30 -15.30
CA LYS A 112 7.33 11.26 -16.06
C LYS A 112 6.76 11.53 -17.47
N LYS A 113 6.31 10.48 -18.15
CA LYS A 113 5.71 10.60 -19.50
C LYS A 113 4.44 11.42 -19.46
N PHE A 114 3.51 11.11 -18.56
CA PHE A 114 2.20 11.72 -18.51
C PHE A 114 2.27 13.15 -17.96
N ASN A 115 3.13 13.42 -17.00
CA ASN A 115 3.38 14.77 -16.50
C ASN A 115 3.92 15.68 -17.62
N LYS A 116 4.90 15.20 -18.41
CA LYS A 116 5.42 15.91 -19.58
C LYS A 116 4.35 16.12 -20.65
N ALA A 117 3.54 15.10 -20.93
CA ALA A 117 2.46 15.18 -21.92
C ALA A 117 1.40 16.20 -21.50
N HIS A 118 1.03 16.22 -20.20
CA HIS A 118 0.10 17.21 -19.66
C HIS A 118 0.64 18.65 -19.82
N LEU A 119 1.88 18.91 -19.46
CA LEU A 119 2.52 20.22 -19.62
C LEU A 119 2.57 20.68 -21.08
N ASN A 120 2.77 19.76 -22.02
CA ASN A 120 2.71 20.08 -23.44
C ASN A 120 1.29 20.46 -23.88
N ARG A 121 0.25 19.74 -23.42
CA ARG A 121 -1.16 20.08 -23.69
C ARG A 121 -1.52 21.48 -23.15
N VAL A 122 -1.00 21.84 -21.97
CA VAL A 122 -1.19 23.18 -21.40
C VAL A 122 -0.52 24.26 -22.29
N LYS A 123 0.73 24.04 -22.73
CA LYS A 123 1.44 24.97 -23.63
C LYS A 123 0.72 25.17 -24.97
N GLU A 124 0.10 24.11 -25.48
CA GLU A 124 -0.69 24.10 -26.71
C GLU A 124 -2.13 24.63 -26.52
N GLN A 125 -2.47 25.12 -25.30
CA GLN A 125 -3.81 25.60 -24.93
C GLN A 125 -4.92 24.54 -25.10
N LYS A 126 -4.55 23.24 -25.03
CA LYS A 126 -5.48 22.11 -25.12
C LYS A 126 -5.94 21.62 -23.73
N CYS A 127 -5.40 22.18 -22.67
CA CYS A 127 -5.72 21.85 -21.30
C CYS A 127 -5.66 23.12 -20.43
N ASP A 128 -6.57 23.23 -19.46
CA ASP A 128 -6.59 24.35 -18.52
C ASP A 128 -5.32 24.32 -17.63
N PRO A 129 -4.54 25.43 -17.59
CA PRO A 129 -3.38 25.52 -16.71
C PRO A 129 -3.70 25.31 -15.23
N GLY A 130 -4.93 25.63 -14.78
CA GLY A 130 -5.40 25.44 -13.41
C GLY A 130 -5.45 23.98 -12.97
N LEU A 131 -5.49 23.04 -13.92
CA LEU A 131 -5.45 21.59 -13.63
C LEU A 131 -4.06 21.03 -13.40
N THR A 132 -3.00 21.79 -13.72
CA THR A 132 -1.63 21.27 -13.69
C THR A 132 -1.22 20.79 -12.32
N MET A 133 -1.50 21.56 -11.28
CA MET A 133 -1.15 21.16 -9.90
C MET A 133 -1.94 19.93 -9.45
N GLY A 134 -3.23 19.86 -9.79
CA GLY A 134 -4.07 18.72 -9.46
C GLY A 134 -3.62 17.44 -10.17
N PHE A 135 -3.44 17.49 -11.48
CA PHE A 135 -2.98 16.35 -12.27
C PHE A 135 -1.60 15.83 -11.81
N SER A 136 -0.63 16.74 -11.66
CA SER A 136 0.71 16.38 -11.18
C SER A 136 0.68 15.89 -9.73
N GLY A 137 -0.19 16.44 -8.88
CA GLY A 137 -0.37 16.01 -7.48
C GLY A 137 -0.92 14.59 -7.38
N ILE A 138 -1.89 14.21 -8.22
CA ILE A 138 -2.41 12.84 -8.27
C ILE A 138 -1.31 11.87 -8.73
N LEU A 139 -0.59 12.19 -9.82
CA LEU A 139 0.53 11.36 -10.30
C LEU A 139 1.62 11.17 -9.24
N TYR A 140 1.96 12.24 -8.51
CA TYR A 140 2.92 12.20 -7.43
C TYR A 140 2.47 11.26 -6.30
N ASN A 141 1.20 11.33 -5.86
CA ASN A 141 0.70 10.46 -4.80
C ASN A 141 0.68 8.99 -5.23
N LEU A 142 0.26 8.68 -6.46
CA LEU A 142 0.32 7.32 -7.02
C LEU A 142 1.76 6.78 -7.08
N GLU A 143 2.73 7.64 -7.40
CA GLU A 143 4.15 7.27 -7.39
C GLU A 143 4.65 7.00 -5.96
N ARG A 144 4.20 7.77 -4.95
CA ARG A 144 4.50 7.52 -3.53
C ARG A 144 3.83 6.25 -2.99
N GLU A 145 2.61 5.94 -3.40
CA GLU A 145 1.97 4.64 -3.11
C GLU A 145 2.82 3.49 -3.64
N ALA A 146 3.31 3.62 -4.87
CA ALA A 146 4.20 2.62 -5.47
C ALA A 146 5.53 2.47 -4.71
N ASP A 147 6.08 3.53 -4.11
CA ASP A 147 7.25 3.44 -3.23
C ASP A 147 6.93 2.64 -1.95
N ASN A 148 5.76 2.87 -1.34
CA ASN A 148 5.34 2.10 -0.16
C ASN A 148 5.12 0.61 -0.49
N CYS A 149 4.60 0.29 -1.68
CA CYS A 149 4.51 -1.10 -2.16
C CYS A 149 5.89 -1.76 -2.30
N VAL A 150 6.90 -1.02 -2.79
CA VAL A 150 8.29 -1.50 -2.83
C VAL A 150 8.81 -1.81 -1.43
N SER A 151 8.60 -0.90 -0.46
CA SER A 151 9.02 -1.11 0.93
C SER A 151 8.36 -2.35 1.56
N ILE A 152 7.08 -2.61 1.26
CA ILE A 152 6.39 -3.84 1.69
C ILE A 152 7.03 -5.09 1.04
N ALA A 153 7.35 -5.04 -0.25
CA ALA A 153 7.96 -6.16 -0.96
C ALA A 153 9.40 -6.44 -0.50
N GLU A 154 10.19 -5.40 -0.19
CA GLU A 154 11.52 -5.53 0.40
C GLU A 154 11.46 -6.22 1.76
N GLU A 155 10.54 -5.79 2.62
CA GLU A 155 10.33 -6.42 3.94
C GLU A 155 9.91 -7.88 3.82
N ALA A 156 9.07 -8.22 2.83
CA ALA A 156 8.67 -9.60 2.58
C ALA A 156 9.85 -10.49 2.14
N LEU A 157 10.88 -9.94 1.47
CA LEU A 157 12.10 -10.66 1.11
C LEU A 157 13.03 -10.88 2.31
N ASP A 158 13.14 -9.88 3.17
CA ASP A 158 13.99 -9.93 4.37
C ASP A 158 13.40 -10.84 5.44
N ASN A 159 12.06 -10.91 5.54
CA ASN A 159 11.31 -11.66 6.53
C ASN A 159 10.45 -12.78 5.92
N THR A 160 11.10 -13.80 5.35
CA THR A 160 10.43 -14.97 4.75
C THR A 160 9.59 -15.80 5.73
N GLY A 161 9.62 -15.49 7.03
CA GLY A 161 8.87 -16.18 8.08
C GLY A 161 7.44 -15.67 8.31
N PHE A 162 6.93 -14.69 7.56
CA PHE A 162 5.55 -14.19 7.74
C PHE A 162 4.48 -15.25 7.52
N VAL A 163 4.70 -16.19 6.61
CA VAL A 163 3.79 -17.32 6.36
C VAL A 163 3.64 -18.17 7.61
N GLN A 164 4.75 -18.48 8.27
CA GLN A 164 4.75 -19.31 9.48
C GLN A 164 4.02 -18.63 10.65
N LEU A 165 4.20 -17.33 10.84
CA LEU A 165 3.43 -16.57 11.85
C LEU A 165 1.92 -16.65 11.61
N GLY A 166 1.48 -16.63 10.34
CA GLY A 166 0.07 -16.76 9.98
C GLY A 166 -0.49 -18.17 10.27
N GLU A 167 0.31 -19.21 10.09
CA GLU A 167 -0.05 -20.60 10.40
C GLU A 167 -0.10 -20.82 11.91
N ASP A 168 0.91 -20.39 12.65
CA ASP A 168 0.97 -20.46 14.11
C ASP A 168 -0.19 -19.70 14.77
N ALA A 169 -0.55 -18.52 14.25
CA ALA A 169 -1.68 -17.74 14.75
C ALA A 169 -3.03 -18.41 14.49
N ARG A 170 -3.20 -19.12 13.37
CA ARG A 170 -4.41 -19.90 13.06
C ARG A 170 -4.53 -21.11 13.98
N GLU A 171 -3.44 -21.83 14.20
CA GLU A 171 -3.40 -22.99 15.10
C GLU A 171 -3.77 -22.56 16.53
N PHE A 172 -3.15 -21.48 17.02
CA PHE A 172 -3.46 -20.91 18.34
C PHE A 172 -4.93 -20.46 18.48
N ALA A 173 -5.48 -19.82 17.43
CA ALA A 173 -6.88 -19.40 17.44
C ALA A 173 -7.84 -20.59 17.42
N MET A 174 -7.52 -21.68 16.70
CA MET A 174 -8.30 -22.91 16.66
C MET A 174 -8.27 -23.63 18.02
N ASP A 175 -7.13 -23.69 18.68
CA ASP A 175 -6.98 -24.28 20.02
C ASP A 175 -7.76 -23.48 21.06
N ALA A 176 -7.70 -22.15 21.03
CA ALA A 176 -8.46 -21.29 21.94
C ALA A 176 -9.98 -21.44 21.78
N VAL A 177 -10.46 -21.64 20.53
CA VAL A 177 -11.88 -21.93 20.24
C VAL A 177 -12.26 -23.32 20.75
N ALA A 178 -11.41 -24.33 20.53
CA ALA A 178 -11.65 -25.69 20.99
C ALA A 178 -11.73 -25.77 22.53
N GLU A 179 -10.84 -25.06 23.26
CA GLU A 179 -10.90 -24.95 24.72
C GLU A 179 -12.17 -24.24 25.20
N SER A 180 -12.59 -23.18 24.53
CA SER A 180 -13.81 -22.46 24.92
C SER A 180 -15.09 -23.32 24.74
N VAL A 181 -15.15 -24.14 23.70
CA VAL A 181 -16.25 -25.09 23.46
C VAL A 181 -16.24 -26.20 24.51
N ALA A 182 -15.07 -26.74 24.88
CA ALA A 182 -14.93 -27.78 25.88
C ALA A 182 -15.30 -27.30 27.30
N LEU A 183 -15.17 -26.01 27.61
CA LEU A 183 -15.55 -25.40 28.88
C LEU A 183 -17.03 -24.97 28.93
N GLY A 184 -17.70 -24.83 27.78
CA GLY A 184 -19.11 -24.47 27.69
C GLY A 184 -20.09 -25.64 27.84
N ASP A 185 -19.61 -26.87 27.80
CA ASP A 185 -20.43 -28.11 27.95
C ASP A 185 -20.41 -28.68 29.40
N LYS A 186 -20.04 -27.86 30.38
CA LYS A 186 -20.12 -28.19 31.82
C LYS A 186 -21.04 -27.18 32.51
#